data_b1d4c71c4741966b95380025e0af7de0
#
_entry.id   b1d4c71c4741966b95380025e0af7de0
#
_cell.length_a   1.000
_cell.length_b   1.000
_cell.length_c   1.000
_cell.angle_alpha   90.00
_cell.angle_beta   90.00
_cell.angle_gamma   90.00
#
_symmetry.space_group_name_H-M   'P 1'
#
loop_
_entity.id
_entity.type
_entity.pdbx_description
1 polymer ?
#
loop_
_entity_poly.entity_id
_entity_poly.type
_entity_poly.pdbx_seq_one_letter_code
_entity_poly.pdbx_strand_id
1 'polypeptide(L)'
;MNKSWQTPSVSSLSKRDRSGSMGKDLDMENFLAIEKVIGREIIDSRGNPTVEAEVYLLDGTVGRGAAPSGASTGEFEALELRDGDKSRFGGKGVTKAVENINTVINDALKGVDASDIYVVDTAMIAADGTKDKSNLGANAILAVSIASARAAANALEIPLYRFLGGVNGNKLPVPMMNILNGGAHAANTVDVQE
;
A
#
# COMPACT_ATOMS: atom_id res chain seq x y z
N MET A 1 52.73 -1.21 -14.26
CA MET A 1 52.38 -2.38 -13.41
C MET A 1 50.89 -2.50 -13.32
N ASN A 2 50.35 -3.36 -14.17
CA ASN A 2 48.90 -3.60 -14.29
C ASN A 2 48.52 -4.76 -13.34
N LYS A 3 47.77 -4.48 -12.26
CA LYS A 3 47.16 -5.54 -11.45
C LYS A 3 45.73 -5.81 -11.98
N SER A 4 45.56 -6.93 -12.71
CA SER A 4 44.29 -7.47 -13.10
C SER A 4 43.56 -8.02 -11.85
N TRP A 5 42.38 -7.52 -11.60
CA TRP A 5 41.45 -8.10 -10.60
C TRP A 5 40.83 -9.35 -11.21
N GLN A 6 41.18 -10.52 -10.70
CA GLN A 6 40.49 -11.77 -11.02
C GLN A 6 39.35 -11.98 -10.05
N THR A 7 38.14 -12.09 -10.58
CA THR A 7 36.94 -12.53 -9.82
C THR A 7 37.07 -14.02 -9.49
N PRO A 8 36.78 -14.45 -8.24
CA PRO A 8 36.78 -15.88 -7.90
C PRO A 8 35.60 -16.61 -8.59
N SER A 9 35.88 -17.77 -9.18
CA SER A 9 34.87 -18.64 -9.76
C SER A 9 34.03 -19.33 -8.67
N VAL A 10 32.71 -19.35 -8.84
CA VAL A 10 31.69 -19.92 -7.93
C VAL A 10 31.59 -21.46 -8.05
N SER A 11 32.68 -22.19 -8.08
CA SER A 11 32.64 -23.64 -8.29
C SER A 11 33.23 -24.52 -7.18
N SER A 12 33.20 -24.11 -5.91
CA SER A 12 33.63 -24.98 -4.81
C SER A 12 32.96 -24.70 -3.47
N LEU A 13 31.60 -24.74 -3.41
CA LEU A 13 30.91 -24.91 -2.14
C LEU A 13 30.50 -26.38 -2.00
N SER A 14 31.28 -27.12 -1.21
CA SER A 14 31.06 -28.51 -0.88
C SER A 14 29.72 -28.69 -0.17
N LYS A 15 28.94 -29.68 -0.63
CA LYS A 15 27.77 -30.22 0.06
C LYS A 15 28.17 -30.65 1.48
N ARG A 16 27.68 -29.94 2.50
CA ARG A 16 27.63 -30.44 3.87
C ARG A 16 26.28 -31.08 4.11
N ASP A 17 26.27 -32.37 4.30
CA ASP A 17 25.16 -33.14 4.85
C ASP A 17 24.67 -32.53 6.15
N ARG A 18 23.43 -32.12 6.20
CA ARG A 18 22.70 -31.81 7.44
C ARG A 18 21.47 -32.70 7.52
N SER A 19 21.68 -33.90 8.08
CA SER A 19 20.60 -34.67 8.68
C SER A 19 20.23 -33.99 10.03
N GLY A 20 19.01 -33.54 10.16
CA GLY A 20 18.43 -33.16 11.45
C GLY A 20 17.80 -31.80 11.50
N SER A 21 16.50 -31.83 11.62
CA SER A 21 15.51 -30.78 11.93
C SER A 21 14.86 -30.11 10.75
N MET A 22 13.58 -30.36 10.67
CA MET A 22 12.60 -29.77 9.76
C MET A 22 12.40 -28.29 10.11
N GLY A 23 13.36 -27.45 9.65
CA GLY A 23 13.12 -26.02 9.46
C GLY A 23 12.55 -25.86 8.07
N LYS A 24 11.39 -25.25 7.93
CA LYS A 24 10.89 -24.77 6.64
C LYS A 24 12.03 -23.99 5.99
N ASP A 25 12.53 -24.45 4.85
CA ASP A 25 13.38 -23.64 3.98
C ASP A 25 12.52 -22.42 3.61
N LEU A 26 12.75 -21.31 4.29
CA LEU A 26 12.29 -20.01 3.86
C LEU A 26 13.02 -19.75 2.55
N ASP A 27 12.29 -19.88 1.45
CA ASP A 27 12.78 -19.45 0.15
C ASP A 27 13.29 -18.02 0.30
N MET A 28 14.61 -17.84 0.22
CA MET A 28 15.27 -16.55 0.38
C MET A 28 14.90 -15.55 -0.74
N GLU A 29 14.08 -15.98 -1.70
CA GLU A 29 13.61 -15.15 -2.82
C GLU A 29 12.50 -14.17 -2.41
N ASN A 30 11.76 -14.41 -1.31
CA ASN A 30 10.68 -13.51 -0.84
C ASN A 30 10.84 -13.21 0.66
N PHE A 31 11.85 -12.42 0.99
CA PHE A 31 12.19 -12.11 2.38
C PHE A 31 11.08 -11.38 3.14
N LEU A 32 10.30 -10.51 2.46
CA LEU A 32 9.18 -9.77 3.05
C LEU A 32 7.83 -10.22 2.49
N ALA A 33 7.65 -11.53 2.31
CA ALA A 33 6.42 -12.09 1.77
C ALA A 33 5.20 -11.76 2.62
N ILE A 34 4.13 -11.31 1.97
CA ILE A 34 2.83 -11.04 2.59
C ILE A 34 2.17 -12.36 2.96
N GLU A 35 1.86 -12.53 4.26
CA GLU A 35 1.09 -13.66 4.78
C GLU A 35 -0.40 -13.47 4.53
N LYS A 36 -0.91 -12.29 4.91
CA LYS A 36 -2.32 -11.93 4.80
C LYS A 36 -2.53 -10.43 4.82
N VAL A 37 -3.68 -10.02 4.31
CA VAL A 37 -4.18 -8.65 4.35
C VAL A 37 -5.54 -8.63 5.05
N ILE A 38 -5.74 -7.68 5.98
CA ILE A 38 -7.00 -7.51 6.72
C ILE A 38 -7.50 -6.09 6.51
N GLY A 39 -8.70 -5.94 5.96
CA GLY A 39 -9.40 -4.67 5.82
C GLY A 39 -10.42 -4.45 6.92
N ARG A 40 -10.62 -3.19 7.30
CA ARG A 40 -11.71 -2.78 8.20
C ARG A 40 -12.26 -1.41 7.83
N GLU A 41 -13.50 -1.17 8.20
CA GLU A 41 -14.09 0.16 8.13
C GLU A 41 -13.73 0.93 9.41
N ILE A 42 -13.26 2.15 9.23
CA ILE A 42 -12.99 3.10 10.34
C ILE A 42 -13.75 4.40 10.07
N ILE A 43 -13.78 5.30 11.04
CA ILE A 43 -14.43 6.61 10.92
C ILE A 43 -13.37 7.69 10.77
N ASP A 44 -13.52 8.54 9.75
CA ASP A 44 -12.64 9.68 9.49
C ASP A 44 -12.93 10.87 10.44
N SER A 45 -12.12 11.93 10.34
CA SER A 45 -12.27 13.13 11.18
C SER A 45 -13.57 13.91 10.94
N ARG A 46 -14.30 13.61 9.86
CA ARG A 46 -15.60 14.21 9.51
C ARG A 46 -16.78 13.34 9.91
N GLY A 47 -16.52 12.20 10.56
CA GLY A 47 -17.55 11.23 10.95
C GLY A 47 -18.03 10.34 9.81
N ASN A 48 -17.32 10.28 8.68
CA ASN A 48 -17.67 9.40 7.57
C ASN A 48 -16.84 8.10 7.61
N PRO A 49 -17.40 6.97 7.15
CA PRO A 49 -16.65 5.74 6.98
C PRO A 49 -15.51 5.88 5.98
N THR A 50 -14.37 5.27 6.28
CA THR A 50 -13.27 5.09 5.35
C THR A 50 -12.60 3.72 5.56
N VAL A 51 -11.69 3.36 4.67
CA VAL A 51 -11.03 2.06 4.64
C VAL A 51 -9.68 2.12 5.34
N GLU A 52 -9.43 1.17 6.23
CA GLU A 52 -8.12 0.86 6.78
C GLU A 52 -7.73 -0.56 6.42
N ALA A 53 -6.47 -0.79 6.08
CA ALA A 53 -5.90 -2.10 5.86
C ALA A 53 -4.70 -2.36 6.76
N GLU A 54 -4.51 -3.61 7.15
CA GLU A 54 -3.29 -4.13 7.79
C GLU A 54 -2.70 -5.22 6.88
N VAL A 55 -1.40 -5.11 6.62
CA VAL A 55 -0.63 -6.12 5.90
C VAL A 55 0.29 -6.82 6.89
N TYR A 56 0.17 -8.12 6.97
CA TYR A 56 0.98 -8.99 7.82
C TYR A 56 2.01 -9.71 6.96
N LEU A 57 3.28 -9.64 7.36
CA LEU A 57 4.37 -10.38 6.72
C LEU A 57 4.61 -11.72 7.43
N LEU A 58 5.28 -12.65 6.75
CA LEU A 58 5.58 -13.98 7.30
C LEU A 58 6.46 -13.94 8.56
N ASP A 59 7.25 -12.88 8.75
CA ASP A 59 8.06 -12.66 9.96
C ASP A 59 7.26 -12.12 11.15
N GLY A 60 5.95 -11.85 10.97
CA GLY A 60 5.06 -11.28 11.96
C GLY A 60 5.03 -9.74 11.96
N THR A 61 5.82 -9.09 11.12
CA THR A 61 5.76 -7.62 10.98
C THR A 61 4.42 -7.18 10.39
N VAL A 62 3.91 -6.05 10.88
CA VAL A 62 2.63 -5.49 10.44
C VAL A 62 2.79 -4.05 9.99
N GLY A 63 2.19 -3.73 8.84
CA GLY A 63 1.99 -2.35 8.38
C GLY A 63 0.51 -1.99 8.31
N ARG A 64 0.17 -0.74 8.62
CA ARG A 64 -1.20 -0.24 8.60
C ARG A 64 -1.32 0.96 7.66
N GLY A 65 -2.35 0.96 6.82
CA GLY A 65 -2.67 2.04 5.89
C GLY A 65 -4.15 2.39 5.92
N ALA A 66 -4.47 3.67 5.86
CA ALA A 66 -5.84 4.14 5.72
C ALA A 66 -5.95 5.01 4.47
N ALA A 67 -7.05 4.89 3.74
CA ALA A 67 -7.33 5.68 2.55
C ALA A 67 -8.28 6.83 2.90
N PRO A 68 -7.78 8.06 3.06
CA PRO A 68 -8.65 9.21 3.33
C PRO A 68 -9.51 9.52 2.11
N SER A 69 -10.74 9.98 2.35
CA SER A 69 -11.63 10.46 1.30
C SER A 69 -11.37 11.92 0.99
N GLY A 70 -11.34 12.27 -0.29
CA GLY A 70 -11.29 13.65 -0.77
C GLY A 70 -12.57 14.44 -0.46
N ALA A 71 -12.49 15.76 -0.57
CA ALA A 71 -13.65 16.66 -0.45
C ALA A 71 -14.36 16.89 -1.79
N SER A 72 -13.63 16.79 -2.90
CA SER A 72 -14.12 16.93 -4.28
C SER A 72 -13.63 15.74 -5.12
N THR A 73 -14.30 15.49 -6.24
CA THR A 73 -13.93 14.45 -7.20
C THR A 73 -13.65 15.06 -8.55
N GLY A 74 -12.57 14.61 -9.22
CA GLY A 74 -12.26 14.96 -10.59
C GLY A 74 -12.80 13.94 -11.59
N GLU A 75 -13.01 14.36 -12.83
CA GLU A 75 -13.54 13.51 -13.91
C GLU A 75 -12.66 12.27 -14.18
N PHE A 76 -11.35 12.41 -13.94
CA PHE A 76 -10.35 11.35 -14.22
C PHE A 76 -9.87 10.62 -12.97
N GLU A 77 -10.45 10.88 -11.81
CA GLU A 77 -10.12 10.16 -10.58
C GLU A 77 -10.54 8.71 -10.64
N ALA A 78 -9.74 7.85 -10.00
CA ALA A 78 -10.14 6.48 -9.76
C ALA A 78 -11.31 6.41 -8.77
N LEU A 79 -12.20 5.44 -8.93
CA LEU A 79 -13.45 5.36 -8.18
C LEU A 79 -13.22 5.00 -6.72
N GLU A 80 -13.67 5.86 -5.81
CA GLU A 80 -13.85 5.51 -4.40
C GLU A 80 -15.10 4.64 -4.24
N LEU A 81 -14.93 3.35 -3.90
CA LEU A 81 -16.04 2.43 -3.79
C LEU A 81 -16.82 2.67 -2.50
N ARG A 82 -18.10 3.04 -2.64
CA ARG A 82 -19.07 3.24 -1.57
C ARG A 82 -20.22 2.22 -1.68
N ASP A 83 -20.80 1.85 -0.55
CA ASP A 83 -21.88 0.84 -0.52
C ASP A 83 -23.16 1.30 -1.19
N GLY A 84 -23.47 2.60 -1.13
CA GLY A 84 -24.70 3.20 -1.66
C GLY A 84 -25.95 2.91 -0.82
N ASP A 85 -25.84 2.14 0.25
CA ASP A 85 -26.94 1.84 1.17
C ASP A 85 -27.25 3.06 2.06
N LYS A 86 -28.35 3.74 1.76
CA LYS A 86 -28.75 4.95 2.46
C LYS A 86 -29.14 4.73 3.93
N SER A 87 -29.44 3.49 4.33
CA SER A 87 -29.74 3.14 5.71
C SER A 87 -28.51 3.19 6.62
N ARG A 88 -27.31 3.15 6.00
CA ARG A 88 -26.04 3.12 6.69
C ARG A 88 -25.17 4.29 6.24
N PHE A 89 -24.85 5.22 7.15
CA PHE A 89 -24.07 6.43 6.91
C PHE A 89 -24.52 7.24 5.67
N GLY A 90 -25.84 7.25 5.38
CA GLY A 90 -26.38 7.94 4.22
C GLY A 90 -25.87 7.45 2.85
N GLY A 91 -25.41 6.20 2.77
CA GLY A 91 -24.84 5.58 1.55
C GLY A 91 -23.32 5.62 1.48
N LYS A 92 -22.64 6.20 2.48
CA LYS A 92 -21.18 6.37 2.49
C LYS A 92 -20.43 5.19 3.09
N GLY A 93 -21.08 4.09 3.47
CA GLY A 93 -20.43 2.88 3.95
C GLY A 93 -19.37 2.35 2.98
N VAL A 94 -18.38 1.61 3.48
CA VAL A 94 -17.28 1.05 2.68
C VAL A 94 -17.12 -0.45 2.88
N THR A 95 -18.20 -1.13 3.28
CA THR A 95 -18.16 -2.57 3.57
C THR A 95 -17.79 -3.41 2.37
N LYS A 96 -18.22 -3.02 1.16
CA LYS A 96 -17.83 -3.68 -0.10
C LYS A 96 -16.32 -3.58 -0.35
N ALA A 97 -15.75 -2.41 -0.15
CA ALA A 97 -14.31 -2.19 -0.30
C ALA A 97 -13.52 -3.02 0.75
N VAL A 98 -14.01 -3.08 1.98
CA VAL A 98 -13.44 -3.93 3.04
C VAL A 98 -13.52 -5.41 2.69
N GLU A 99 -14.65 -5.88 2.15
CA GLU A 99 -14.80 -7.26 1.69
C GLU A 99 -13.82 -7.59 0.55
N ASN A 100 -13.64 -6.69 -0.40
CA ASN A 100 -12.65 -6.84 -1.48
C ASN A 100 -11.22 -6.96 -0.94
N ILE A 101 -10.87 -6.22 0.12
CA ILE A 101 -9.56 -6.37 0.78
C ILE A 101 -9.42 -7.75 1.40
N ASN A 102 -10.44 -8.19 2.14
CA ASN A 102 -10.39 -9.45 2.90
C ASN A 102 -10.48 -10.70 2.02
N THR A 103 -10.86 -10.55 0.75
CA THR A 103 -11.01 -11.65 -0.22
C THR A 103 -10.05 -11.49 -1.39
N VAL A 104 -10.46 -10.79 -2.43
CA VAL A 104 -9.74 -10.70 -3.71
C VAL A 104 -8.33 -10.15 -3.56
N ILE A 105 -8.16 -9.04 -2.81
CA ILE A 105 -6.83 -8.42 -2.63
C ILE A 105 -5.95 -9.30 -1.76
N ASN A 106 -6.49 -9.85 -0.66
CA ASN A 106 -5.76 -10.79 0.20
C ASN A 106 -5.22 -11.99 -0.60
N ASP A 107 -6.07 -12.58 -1.45
CA ASP A 107 -5.67 -13.73 -2.27
C ASP A 107 -4.63 -13.36 -3.34
N ALA A 108 -4.77 -12.17 -3.96
CA ALA A 108 -3.84 -11.69 -4.98
C ALA A 108 -2.45 -11.36 -4.42
N LEU A 109 -2.36 -10.98 -3.15
CA LEU A 109 -1.10 -10.53 -2.54
C LEU A 109 -0.41 -11.61 -1.69
N LYS A 110 -1.04 -12.74 -1.44
CA LYS A 110 -0.44 -13.81 -0.63
C LYS A 110 0.85 -14.33 -1.24
N GLY A 111 1.95 -14.22 -0.50
CA GLY A 111 3.30 -14.60 -0.95
C GLY A 111 4.02 -13.55 -1.80
N VAL A 112 3.39 -12.41 -2.10
CA VAL A 112 4.04 -11.29 -2.80
C VAL A 112 5.02 -10.60 -1.85
N ASP A 113 6.17 -10.19 -2.37
CA ASP A 113 7.17 -9.44 -1.60
C ASP A 113 6.71 -7.98 -1.40
N ALA A 114 6.48 -7.59 -0.14
CA ALA A 114 6.05 -6.25 0.23
C ALA A 114 7.10 -5.17 -0.04
N SER A 115 8.37 -5.53 -0.23
CA SER A 115 9.43 -4.57 -0.55
C SER A 115 9.36 -4.07 -1.98
N ASP A 116 8.74 -4.81 -2.88
CA ASP A 116 8.48 -4.38 -4.25
C ASP A 116 7.07 -3.79 -4.39
N ILE A 117 6.93 -2.49 -4.06
CA ILE A 117 5.66 -1.77 -4.12
C ILE A 117 5.05 -1.75 -5.52
N TYR A 118 5.86 -1.85 -6.58
CA TYR A 118 5.35 -1.90 -7.96
C TYR A 118 4.67 -3.23 -8.26
N VAL A 119 5.23 -4.33 -7.77
CA VAL A 119 4.62 -5.66 -7.91
C VAL A 119 3.32 -5.72 -7.10
N VAL A 120 3.32 -5.23 -5.86
CA VAL A 120 2.12 -5.15 -5.01
C VAL A 120 1.01 -4.37 -5.70
N ASP A 121 1.30 -3.16 -6.18
CA ASP A 121 0.31 -2.30 -6.83
C ASP A 121 -0.18 -2.91 -8.15
N THR A 122 0.73 -3.46 -8.95
CA THR A 122 0.38 -4.09 -10.22
C THR A 122 -0.51 -5.32 -10.04
N ALA A 123 -0.26 -6.14 -9.00
CA ALA A 123 -1.09 -7.29 -8.68
C ALA A 123 -2.53 -6.88 -8.33
N MET A 124 -2.70 -5.83 -7.51
CA MET A 124 -4.02 -5.29 -7.17
C MET A 124 -4.75 -4.68 -8.38
N ILE A 125 -4.02 -3.91 -9.20
CA ILE A 125 -4.59 -3.30 -10.42
C ILE A 125 -5.01 -4.38 -11.42
N ALA A 126 -4.23 -5.44 -11.57
CA ALA A 126 -4.57 -6.58 -12.41
C ALA A 126 -5.79 -7.35 -11.89
N ALA A 127 -5.91 -7.51 -10.58
CA ALA A 127 -7.07 -8.13 -9.94
C ALA A 127 -8.34 -7.29 -10.08
N ASP A 128 -8.23 -5.95 -10.09
CA ASP A 128 -9.35 -5.04 -10.37
C ASP A 128 -9.80 -5.13 -11.83
N GLY A 129 -8.88 -5.11 -12.78
CA GLY A 129 -9.12 -5.26 -14.22
C GLY A 129 -9.84 -4.09 -14.89
N THR A 130 -10.17 -3.00 -14.18
CA THR A 130 -10.81 -1.81 -14.74
C THR A 130 -9.85 -0.62 -14.80
N LYS A 131 -10.14 0.35 -15.68
CA LYS A 131 -9.32 1.54 -15.82
C LYS A 131 -9.40 2.45 -14.59
N ASP A 132 -10.58 2.56 -14.01
CA ASP A 132 -10.92 3.48 -12.92
C ASP A 132 -10.98 2.80 -11.54
N LYS A 133 -10.58 1.53 -11.45
CA LYS A 133 -10.58 0.72 -10.22
C LYS A 133 -11.98 0.54 -9.61
N SER A 134 -13.00 0.44 -10.48
CA SER A 134 -14.38 0.37 -10.06
C SER A 134 -14.81 -0.98 -9.48
N ASN A 135 -14.07 -2.06 -9.72
CA ASN A 135 -14.38 -3.38 -9.17
C ASN A 135 -13.96 -3.50 -7.70
N LEU A 136 -12.71 -3.20 -7.38
CA LEU A 136 -12.18 -3.33 -6.02
C LEU A 136 -12.33 -2.04 -5.21
N GLY A 137 -12.29 -0.90 -5.87
CA GLY A 137 -12.29 0.42 -5.26
C GLY A 137 -10.89 0.99 -5.07
N ALA A 138 -10.68 2.24 -5.53
CA ALA A 138 -9.42 2.92 -5.35
C ALA A 138 -9.05 3.09 -3.87
N ASN A 139 -10.03 3.28 -2.99
CA ASN A 139 -9.84 3.34 -1.54
C ASN A 139 -9.32 2.01 -0.96
N ALA A 140 -9.81 0.86 -1.41
CA ALA A 140 -9.30 -0.44 -1.01
C ALA A 140 -7.85 -0.64 -1.45
N ILE A 141 -7.57 -0.40 -2.74
CA ILE A 141 -6.22 -0.53 -3.32
C ILE A 141 -5.23 0.39 -2.62
N LEU A 142 -5.58 1.67 -2.42
CA LEU A 142 -4.70 2.66 -1.79
C LEU A 142 -4.40 2.31 -0.32
N ALA A 143 -5.41 1.89 0.45
CA ALA A 143 -5.20 1.50 1.85
C ALA A 143 -4.18 0.35 1.96
N VAL A 144 -4.28 -0.66 1.09
CA VAL A 144 -3.37 -1.82 1.07
C VAL A 144 -1.99 -1.44 0.56
N SER A 145 -1.88 -0.61 -0.48
CA SER A 145 -0.59 -0.11 -0.99
C SER A 145 0.20 0.62 0.11
N ILE A 146 -0.46 1.54 0.84
CA ILE A 146 0.15 2.25 1.97
C ILE A 146 0.55 1.27 3.09
N ALA A 147 -0.31 0.30 3.40
CA ALA A 147 -0.05 -0.70 4.43
C ALA A 147 1.16 -1.57 4.09
N SER A 148 1.28 -2.01 2.82
CA SER A 148 2.40 -2.81 2.31
C SER A 148 3.73 -2.06 2.41
N ALA A 149 3.76 -0.79 1.96
CA ALA A 149 4.95 0.05 2.07
C ALA A 149 5.39 0.25 3.53
N ARG A 150 4.43 0.41 4.46
CA ARG A 150 4.73 0.50 5.89
C ARG A 150 5.21 -0.82 6.48
N ALA A 151 4.62 -1.95 6.09
CA ALA A 151 5.07 -3.25 6.53
C ALA A 151 6.53 -3.50 6.11
N ALA A 152 6.86 -3.23 4.85
CA ALA A 152 8.22 -3.35 4.34
C ALA A 152 9.20 -2.41 5.08
N ALA A 153 8.84 -1.14 5.26
CA ALA A 153 9.68 -0.19 5.99
C ALA A 153 9.91 -0.62 7.45
N ASN A 154 8.88 -1.14 8.12
CA ASN A 154 8.96 -1.65 9.49
C ASN A 154 9.87 -2.89 9.57
N ALA A 155 9.71 -3.85 8.65
CA ALA A 155 10.54 -5.06 8.61
C ALA A 155 12.02 -4.75 8.34
N LEU A 156 12.29 -3.73 7.51
CA LEU A 156 13.64 -3.25 7.23
C LEU A 156 14.20 -2.32 8.32
N GLU A 157 13.43 -2.01 9.35
CA GLU A 157 13.78 -1.07 10.43
C GLU A 157 14.23 0.32 9.92
N ILE A 158 13.62 0.78 8.82
CA ILE A 158 13.90 2.10 8.24
C ILE A 158 12.64 2.98 8.24
N PRO A 159 12.77 4.30 8.37
CA PRO A 159 11.63 5.21 8.25
C PRO A 159 10.96 5.11 6.87
N LEU A 160 9.63 5.23 6.82
CA LEU A 160 8.86 5.15 5.57
C LEU A 160 9.37 6.12 4.49
N TYR A 161 9.73 7.36 4.86
CA TYR A 161 10.26 8.33 3.90
C TYR A 161 11.57 7.84 3.24
N ARG A 162 12.38 7.08 3.99
CA ARG A 162 13.62 6.50 3.48
C ARG A 162 13.33 5.32 2.55
N PHE A 163 12.35 4.48 2.90
CA PHE A 163 11.93 3.37 2.07
C PHE A 163 11.41 3.87 0.71
N LEU A 164 10.50 4.86 0.71
CA LEU A 164 9.92 5.41 -0.51
C LEU A 164 10.88 6.31 -1.31
N GLY A 165 11.67 7.12 -0.63
CA GLY A 165 12.56 8.11 -1.25
C GLY A 165 13.96 7.59 -1.57
N GLY A 166 14.32 6.39 -1.11
CA GLY A 166 15.65 5.81 -1.28
C GLY A 166 16.76 6.70 -0.73
N VAL A 167 17.93 6.65 -1.34
CA VAL A 167 19.11 7.42 -0.89
C VAL A 167 18.95 8.93 -1.01
N ASN A 168 18.05 9.39 -1.88
CA ASN A 168 17.78 10.82 -2.11
C ASN A 168 16.63 11.36 -1.24
N GLY A 169 15.94 10.52 -0.47
CA GLY A 169 14.86 10.89 0.44
C GLY A 169 15.36 11.61 1.70
N ASN A 170 16.09 12.70 1.58
CA ASN A 170 16.72 13.43 2.69
C ASN A 170 16.48 14.95 2.64
N LYS A 171 15.61 15.40 1.75
CA LYS A 171 15.26 16.83 1.63
C LYS A 171 13.79 17.02 1.96
N LEU A 172 13.50 17.96 2.85
CA LEU A 172 12.12 18.41 3.06
C LEU A 172 11.64 19.18 1.83
N PRO A 173 10.40 18.96 1.37
CA PRO A 173 9.82 19.78 0.31
C PRO A 173 9.63 21.22 0.78
N VAL A 174 9.60 22.16 -0.17
CA VAL A 174 9.17 23.51 0.13
C VAL A 174 7.72 23.46 0.61
N PRO A 175 7.38 24.05 1.77
CA PRO A 175 6.00 24.04 2.25
C PRO A 175 5.07 24.70 1.25
N MET A 176 4.00 24.01 0.89
CA MET A 176 2.84 24.57 0.19
C MET A 176 1.70 24.67 1.20
N MET A 177 1.01 25.77 1.19
CA MET A 177 -0.12 26.00 2.09
C MET A 177 -1.24 26.73 1.36
N ASN A 178 -2.45 26.40 1.71
CA ASN A 178 -3.61 27.11 1.26
C ASN A 178 -3.73 28.40 2.09
N ILE A 179 -3.56 29.55 1.46
CA ILE A 179 -3.64 30.87 2.11
C ILE A 179 -4.93 31.60 1.71
N LEU A 180 -5.42 31.36 0.48
CA LEU A 180 -6.59 31.98 -0.09
C LEU A 180 -7.53 30.95 -0.66
N ASN A 181 -8.76 30.91 -0.14
CA ASN A 181 -9.81 30.03 -0.64
C ASN A 181 -10.90 30.82 -1.34
N GLY A 182 -11.34 30.36 -2.49
CA GLY A 182 -12.49 30.86 -3.21
C GLY A 182 -13.23 29.78 -3.97
N GLY A 183 -13.94 30.11 -5.02
CA GLY A 183 -14.67 29.19 -5.86
C GLY A 183 -15.59 28.24 -5.05
N ALA A 184 -15.49 26.94 -5.26
CA ALA A 184 -16.31 25.94 -4.58
C ALA A 184 -15.91 25.67 -3.11
N HIS A 185 -14.74 26.14 -2.65
CA HIS A 185 -14.20 25.84 -1.32
C HIS A 185 -14.52 26.91 -0.25
N ALA A 186 -15.08 28.02 -0.63
CA ALA A 186 -15.46 29.09 0.31
C ALA A 186 -16.72 29.87 -0.14
N ALA A 187 -17.49 30.30 0.83
CA ALA A 187 -18.69 31.13 0.59
C ALA A 187 -18.31 32.62 0.48
N ASN A 188 -17.48 32.97 -0.48
CA ASN A 188 -17.07 34.35 -0.78
C ASN A 188 -17.09 34.60 -2.29
N THR A 189 -16.69 35.81 -2.72
CA THR A 189 -16.72 36.26 -4.13
C THR A 189 -15.37 36.14 -4.83
N VAL A 190 -14.41 35.38 -4.26
CA VAL A 190 -13.11 35.18 -4.86
C VAL A 190 -13.22 34.04 -5.88
N ASP A 191 -12.83 34.30 -7.14
CA ASP A 191 -12.94 33.33 -8.24
C ASP A 191 -11.82 32.30 -8.23
N VAL A 192 -10.71 32.54 -7.52
CA VAL A 192 -9.58 31.65 -7.38
C VAL A 192 -9.89 30.63 -6.28
N GLN A 193 -9.80 29.34 -6.60
CA GLN A 193 -10.15 28.28 -5.66
C GLN A 193 -9.08 28.08 -4.59
N GLU A 194 -7.78 28.05 -4.98
CA GLU A 194 -6.59 27.90 -4.13
C GLU A 194 -5.38 28.59 -4.74
#